data_ddb43502392c2874f820af34f75537cc
#
_entry.id   ddb43502392c2874f820af34f75537cc
#
_cell.length_a   1.000
_cell.length_b   1.000
_cell.length_c   1.000
_cell.angle_alpha   90.00
_cell.angle_beta   90.00
_cell.angle_gamma   90.00
#
_symmetry.space_group_name_H-M   'P 1'
#
loop_
_entity.id
_entity.type
_entity.pdbx_description
1 polymer ?
#
loop_
_entity_poly.entity_id
_entity_poly.type
_entity_poly.pdbx_seq_one_letter_code
_entity_poly.pdbx_strand_id
1 'polypeptide(L)'
;MKHLLVDISAHGFGHIAQTAPVLNLLAQHRPDLRITVRSHAPTEYLKQRILVPFEHHHIALDFGMAMFDAIRVDVPRSLAAYRDYHADWTRKVATEAEVMRALQPDLLLANVPYKSLAAAKLEGIPSVAMCCLNWADIYRHYAPEDAGSAAIHAQLPDAYNSAEVFLKLSPAMPMHDLHNTRELSCVAQTGVARRELLRARCGASAQ
;
A
#
# COMPACT_ATOMS: atom_id res chain seq x y z
N MET A 1 17.11 -14.69 -11.19
CA MET A 1 15.90 -14.65 -10.35
C MET A 1 15.48 -13.19 -10.28
N LYS A 2 14.23 -12.87 -10.63
CA LYS A 2 13.74 -11.48 -10.56
C LYS A 2 13.33 -11.12 -9.14
N HIS A 3 13.54 -9.87 -8.74
CA HIS A 3 13.24 -9.38 -7.40
C HIS A 3 12.07 -8.41 -7.41
N LEU A 4 10.97 -8.79 -6.76
CA LEU A 4 9.81 -7.93 -6.50
C LEU A 4 9.91 -7.36 -5.09
N LEU A 5 10.03 -6.05 -4.98
CA LEU A 5 9.88 -5.31 -3.74
C LEU A 5 8.41 -4.93 -3.58
N VAL A 6 7.83 -5.22 -2.41
CA VAL A 6 6.40 -4.99 -2.13
C VAL A 6 6.26 -4.13 -0.90
N ASP A 7 5.77 -2.93 -1.08
CA ASP A 7 5.53 -1.98 0.01
C ASP A 7 4.05 -1.96 0.36
N ILE A 8 3.73 -2.31 1.60
CA ILE A 8 2.35 -2.39 2.07
C ILE A 8 2.13 -1.45 3.25
N SER A 9 1.18 -0.51 3.09
CA SER A 9 0.74 0.34 4.20
C SER A 9 0.24 -0.50 5.38
N ALA A 10 0.64 -0.10 6.58
CA ALA A 10 0.16 -0.71 7.81
C ALA A 10 -1.06 0.00 8.40
N HIS A 11 -1.65 0.95 7.67
CA HIS A 11 -2.88 1.65 8.07
C HIS A 11 -4.10 0.74 7.87
N GLY A 12 -4.21 -0.28 8.72
CA GLY A 12 -5.24 -1.31 8.65
C GLY A 12 -4.86 -2.51 7.77
N PHE A 13 -5.63 -3.59 7.92
CA PHE A 13 -5.35 -4.86 7.27
C PHE A 13 -5.89 -4.97 5.83
N GLY A 14 -6.63 -3.96 5.36
CA GLY A 14 -7.20 -3.92 4.01
C GLY A 14 -6.15 -3.96 2.90
N HIS A 15 -5.03 -3.25 3.10
CA HIS A 15 -3.92 -3.22 2.15
C HIS A 15 -3.31 -4.61 1.95
N ILE A 16 -3.15 -5.36 3.03
CA ILE A 16 -2.66 -6.75 2.97
C ILE A 16 -3.68 -7.65 2.29
N ALA A 17 -4.98 -7.47 2.59
CA ALA A 17 -6.05 -8.25 1.99
C ALA A 17 -6.15 -8.06 0.46
N GLN A 18 -5.78 -6.89 -0.04
CA GLN A 18 -5.68 -6.61 -1.49
C GLN A 18 -4.38 -7.17 -2.10
N THR A 19 -3.26 -7.06 -1.39
CA THR A 19 -1.94 -7.42 -1.94
C THR A 19 -1.68 -8.91 -1.90
N ALA A 20 -2.03 -9.60 -0.83
CA ALA A 20 -1.70 -11.01 -0.63
C ALA A 20 -2.26 -11.94 -1.73
N PRO A 21 -3.52 -11.82 -2.20
CA PRO A 21 -4.03 -12.65 -3.30
C PRO A 21 -3.25 -12.47 -4.59
N VAL A 22 -2.81 -11.24 -4.87
CA VAL A 22 -2.00 -10.92 -6.05
C VAL A 22 -0.64 -11.59 -5.97
N LEU A 23 0.05 -11.51 -4.83
CA LEU A 23 1.34 -12.17 -4.63
C LEU A 23 1.23 -13.68 -4.71
N ASN A 24 0.20 -14.26 -4.11
CA ASN A 24 -0.05 -15.70 -4.14
C ASN A 24 -0.27 -16.21 -5.56
N LEU A 25 -1.03 -15.47 -6.38
CA LEU A 25 -1.26 -15.82 -7.78
C LEU A 25 -0.02 -15.58 -8.63
N LEU A 26 0.67 -14.45 -8.44
CA LEU A 26 1.86 -14.09 -9.20
C LEU A 26 2.96 -15.15 -9.04
N ALA A 27 3.18 -15.64 -7.83
CA ALA A 27 4.19 -16.68 -7.57
C ALA A 27 3.84 -18.04 -8.20
N GLN A 28 2.56 -18.35 -8.45
CA GLN A 28 2.17 -19.53 -9.21
C GLN A 28 2.59 -19.43 -10.69
N HIS A 29 2.53 -18.22 -11.26
CA HIS A 29 2.96 -17.96 -12.64
C HIS A 29 4.46 -17.68 -12.77
N ARG A 30 5.10 -17.25 -11.70
CA ARG A 30 6.51 -16.88 -11.65
C ARG A 30 7.19 -17.47 -10.39
N PRO A 31 7.44 -18.78 -10.38
CA PRO A 31 8.03 -19.46 -9.22
C PRO A 31 9.50 -19.06 -8.97
N ASP A 32 10.13 -18.41 -9.94
CA ASP A 32 11.49 -17.86 -9.86
C ASP A 32 11.55 -16.47 -9.19
N LEU A 33 10.42 -15.93 -8.72
CA LEU A 33 10.34 -14.58 -8.17
C LEU A 33 10.83 -14.57 -6.73
N ARG A 34 11.82 -13.71 -6.42
CA ARG A 34 12.16 -13.34 -5.05
C ARG A 34 11.24 -12.20 -4.61
N ILE A 35 10.61 -12.33 -3.45
CA ILE A 35 9.69 -11.33 -2.91
C ILE A 35 10.25 -10.80 -1.59
N THR A 36 10.42 -9.48 -1.49
CA THR A 36 10.68 -8.76 -0.24
C THR A 36 9.48 -7.90 0.08
N VAL A 37 8.88 -8.09 1.23
CA VAL A 37 7.74 -7.30 1.73
C VAL A 37 8.23 -6.31 2.76
N ARG A 38 7.96 -5.03 2.58
CA ARG A 38 8.19 -4.00 3.59
C ARG A 38 6.84 -3.51 4.13
N SER A 39 6.64 -3.62 5.42
CA SER A 39 5.42 -3.18 6.12
C SER A 39 5.65 -3.14 7.62
N HIS A 40 4.98 -2.26 8.35
CA HIS A 40 4.93 -2.28 9.81
C HIS A 40 3.86 -3.25 10.37
N ALA A 41 3.17 -3.99 9.49
CA ALA A 41 2.21 -4.99 9.93
C ALA A 41 2.91 -6.17 10.63
N PRO A 42 2.24 -6.86 11.57
CA PRO A 42 2.81 -8.03 12.24
C PRO A 42 3.19 -9.13 11.24
N THR A 43 4.39 -9.66 11.36
CA THR A 43 4.93 -10.72 10.48
C THR A 43 4.01 -11.93 10.42
N GLU A 44 3.45 -12.34 11.55
CA GLU A 44 2.56 -13.50 11.61
C GLU A 44 1.24 -13.27 10.86
N TYR A 45 0.74 -12.03 10.82
CA TYR A 45 -0.42 -11.71 10.00
C TYR A 45 -0.10 -11.74 8.50
N LEU A 46 1.07 -11.24 8.11
CA LEU A 46 1.53 -11.36 6.72
C LEU A 46 1.65 -12.82 6.28
N LYS A 47 2.26 -13.68 7.10
CA LYS A 47 2.41 -15.13 6.83
C LYS A 47 1.08 -15.88 6.73
N GLN A 48 0.05 -15.43 7.43
CA GLN A 48 -1.30 -16.02 7.31
C GLN A 48 -1.98 -15.70 5.97
N ARG A 49 -1.57 -14.63 5.31
CA ARG A 49 -2.19 -14.13 4.07
C ARG A 49 -1.34 -14.37 2.83
N ILE A 50 -0.05 -14.17 2.94
CA ILE A 50 0.94 -14.40 1.86
C ILE A 50 1.45 -15.81 2.05
N LEU A 51 1.02 -16.73 1.17
CA LEU A 51 1.25 -18.17 1.29
C LEU A 51 2.54 -18.63 0.56
N VAL A 52 3.24 -17.70 -0.04
CA VAL A 52 4.49 -17.92 -0.78
C VAL A 52 5.67 -17.42 0.04
N PRO A 53 6.88 -17.94 -0.17
CA PRO A 53 8.07 -17.46 0.52
C PRO A 53 8.32 -15.97 0.27
N PHE A 54 8.59 -15.22 1.32
CA PHE A 54 8.99 -13.82 1.23
C PHE A 54 9.94 -13.44 2.38
N GLU A 55 10.77 -12.45 2.15
CA GLU A 55 11.54 -11.76 3.18
C GLU A 55 10.72 -10.60 3.73
N HIS A 56 10.68 -10.40 5.05
CA HIS A 56 9.93 -9.31 5.67
C HIS A 56 10.87 -8.29 6.32
N HIS A 57 10.79 -7.05 5.86
CA HIS A 57 11.39 -5.89 6.52
C HIS A 57 10.30 -5.15 7.30
N HIS A 58 10.35 -5.23 8.62
CA HIS A 58 9.38 -4.60 9.51
C HIS A 58 9.66 -3.10 9.64
N ILE A 59 9.02 -2.29 8.79
CA ILE A 59 9.23 -0.84 8.71
C ILE A 59 7.93 -0.10 8.40
N ALA A 60 7.72 1.07 9.01
CA ALA A 60 6.65 1.99 8.66
C ALA A 60 7.05 2.82 7.43
N LEU A 61 6.27 2.73 6.35
CA LEU A 61 6.51 3.43 5.09
C LEU A 61 5.63 4.66 4.92
N ASP A 62 4.47 4.62 5.54
CA ASP A 62 3.49 5.69 5.65
C ASP A 62 2.78 5.61 7.02
N PHE A 63 1.87 6.55 7.29
CA PHE A 63 1.08 6.53 8.53
C PHE A 63 -0.43 6.63 8.26
N GLY A 64 -0.83 6.91 7.02
CA GLY A 64 -2.23 7.14 6.66
C GLY A 64 -2.82 8.38 7.33
N MET A 65 -3.76 8.20 8.24
CA MET A 65 -4.35 9.26 9.07
C MET A 65 -4.21 8.92 10.55
N ALA A 66 -4.02 9.93 11.39
CA ALA A 66 -4.15 9.76 12.83
C ALA A 66 -5.64 9.57 13.19
N MET A 67 -5.92 8.58 14.01
CA MET A 67 -7.29 8.19 14.34
C MET A 67 -7.57 8.35 15.83
N PHE A 68 -8.76 8.83 16.21
CA PHE A 68 -9.27 8.70 17.57
C PHE A 68 -9.76 7.27 17.85
N ASP A 69 -10.40 6.66 16.85
CA ASP A 69 -10.91 5.29 16.89
C ASP A 69 -11.04 4.76 15.44
N ALA A 70 -11.70 3.62 15.26
CA ALA A 70 -11.79 2.94 13.95
C ALA A 70 -12.47 3.76 12.82
N ILE A 71 -13.23 4.81 13.16
CA ILE A 71 -14.04 5.58 12.20
C ILE A 71 -13.87 7.11 12.30
N ARG A 72 -13.21 7.63 13.34
CA ARG A 72 -13.03 9.07 13.54
C ARG A 72 -11.59 9.49 13.36
N VAL A 73 -11.35 10.35 12.38
CA VAL A 73 -10.04 10.92 12.09
C VAL A 73 -9.73 12.07 13.07
N ASP A 74 -8.53 12.06 13.63
CA ASP A 74 -7.92 13.20 14.31
C ASP A 74 -7.30 14.13 13.27
N VAL A 75 -8.10 15.06 12.74
CA VAL A 75 -7.68 15.94 11.65
C VAL A 75 -6.49 16.83 12.05
N PRO A 76 -6.50 17.55 13.18
CA PRO A 76 -5.35 18.39 13.55
C PRO A 76 -4.04 17.60 13.66
N ARG A 77 -4.08 16.42 14.30
CA ARG A 77 -2.92 15.54 14.45
C ARG A 77 -2.45 14.96 13.10
N SER A 78 -3.41 14.59 12.24
CA SER A 78 -3.11 14.12 10.89
C SER A 78 -2.38 15.18 10.07
N LEU A 79 -2.91 16.41 10.04
CA LEU A 79 -2.30 17.51 9.27
C LEU A 79 -0.92 17.89 9.82
N ALA A 80 -0.70 17.87 11.14
CA ALA A 80 0.61 18.06 11.73
C ALA A 80 1.59 16.96 11.29
N ALA A 81 1.17 15.68 11.34
CA ALA A 81 1.98 14.56 10.91
C ALA A 81 2.31 14.60 9.41
N TYR A 82 1.38 15.04 8.56
CA TYR A 82 1.67 15.26 7.14
C TYR A 82 2.72 16.35 6.92
N ARG A 83 2.62 17.50 7.61
CA ARG A 83 3.65 18.54 7.55
C ARG A 83 5.03 18.01 7.95
N ASP A 84 5.12 17.26 9.04
CA ASP A 84 6.38 16.66 9.49
C ASP A 84 6.90 15.61 8.51
N TYR A 85 6.00 14.78 7.96
CA TYR A 85 6.37 13.75 6.99
C TYR A 85 6.88 14.36 5.68
N HIS A 86 6.31 15.47 5.24
CA HIS A 86 6.69 16.18 4.02
C HIS A 86 7.79 17.23 4.25
N ALA A 87 8.15 17.54 5.49
CA ALA A 87 9.33 18.35 5.77
C ALA A 87 10.57 17.69 5.18
N ASP A 88 11.43 18.44 4.47
CA ASP A 88 12.59 17.90 3.76
C ASP A 88 12.27 16.76 2.80
N TRP A 89 11.13 16.84 2.11
CA TRP A 89 10.63 15.79 1.22
C TRP A 89 11.70 15.24 0.28
N THR A 90 12.44 16.12 -0.41
CA THR A 90 13.49 15.72 -1.34
C THR A 90 14.56 14.84 -0.67
N ARG A 91 15.00 15.21 0.52
CA ARG A 91 15.99 14.42 1.28
C ARG A 91 15.43 13.08 1.71
N LYS A 92 14.18 13.04 2.16
CA LYS A 92 13.52 11.77 2.56
C LYS A 92 13.32 10.82 1.39
N VAL A 93 12.99 11.34 0.21
CA VAL A 93 12.92 10.55 -1.02
C VAL A 93 14.30 10.03 -1.42
N ALA A 94 15.34 10.86 -1.35
CA ALA A 94 16.71 10.45 -1.65
C ALA A 94 17.21 9.34 -0.69
N THR A 95 16.93 9.48 0.61
CA THR A 95 17.27 8.43 1.59
C THR A 95 16.54 7.12 1.30
N GLU A 96 15.27 7.17 0.92
CA GLU A 96 14.51 5.99 0.53
C GLU A 96 15.05 5.37 -0.77
N ALA A 97 15.49 6.19 -1.71
CA ALA A 97 16.13 5.75 -2.96
C ALA A 97 17.45 5.00 -2.69
N GLU A 98 18.26 5.44 -1.73
CA GLU A 98 19.48 4.71 -1.31
C GLU A 98 19.14 3.30 -0.76
N VAL A 99 18.07 3.18 0.02
CA VAL A 99 17.59 1.86 0.50
C VAL A 99 17.18 0.97 -0.67
N MET A 100 16.44 1.51 -1.65
CA MET A 100 16.04 0.76 -2.84
C MET A 100 17.23 0.36 -3.70
N ARG A 101 18.20 1.24 -3.87
CA ARG A 101 19.46 0.91 -4.57
C ARG A 101 20.19 -0.26 -3.91
N ALA A 102 20.23 -0.30 -2.57
CA ALA A 102 20.85 -1.40 -1.83
C ALA A 102 20.08 -2.72 -1.98
N LEU A 103 18.74 -2.67 -2.06
CA LEU A 103 17.90 -3.86 -2.26
C LEU A 103 17.90 -4.38 -3.69
N GLN A 104 18.19 -3.53 -4.68
CA GLN A 104 18.24 -3.86 -6.11
C GLN A 104 16.99 -4.59 -6.62
N PRO A 105 15.78 -4.06 -6.43
CA PRO A 105 14.60 -4.69 -6.99
C PRO A 105 14.49 -4.47 -8.50
N ASP A 106 13.94 -5.44 -9.21
CA ASP A 106 13.59 -5.30 -10.64
C ASP A 106 12.24 -4.55 -10.80
N LEU A 107 11.38 -4.57 -9.78
CA LEU A 107 10.07 -3.93 -9.77
C LEU A 107 9.65 -3.60 -8.33
N LEU A 108 9.06 -2.43 -8.13
CA LEU A 108 8.32 -2.07 -6.92
C LEU A 108 6.81 -2.22 -7.15
N LEU A 109 6.13 -2.90 -6.22
CA LEU A 109 4.68 -2.85 -6.06
C LEU A 109 4.33 -2.13 -4.76
N ALA A 110 3.63 -1.01 -4.79
CA ALA A 110 3.24 -0.24 -3.62
C ALA A 110 1.71 -0.26 -3.40
N ASN A 111 1.27 -0.71 -2.24
CA ASN A 111 -0.11 -0.61 -1.78
C ASN A 111 -0.14 0.04 -0.36
N VAL A 112 -0.07 1.31 -0.20
CA VAL A 112 -0.15 2.49 -1.09
C VAL A 112 0.88 3.55 -0.62
N PRO A 113 2.07 3.17 -0.10
CA PRO A 113 3.10 4.14 0.27
C PRO A 113 3.64 4.89 -0.95
N TYR A 114 3.37 6.20 -1.00
CA TYR A 114 3.72 7.03 -2.15
C TYR A 114 5.18 7.52 -2.16
N LYS A 115 5.81 7.65 -0.98
CA LYS A 115 7.25 8.00 -0.89
C LYS A 115 8.11 6.97 -1.62
N SER A 116 7.74 5.71 -1.51
CA SER A 116 8.42 4.61 -2.19
C SER A 116 8.36 4.73 -3.72
N LEU A 117 7.22 5.19 -4.26
CA LEU A 117 7.05 5.43 -5.70
C LEU A 117 7.96 6.56 -6.19
N ALA A 118 8.01 7.69 -5.43
CA ALA A 118 8.89 8.79 -5.74
C ALA A 118 10.38 8.36 -5.70
N ALA A 119 10.75 7.53 -4.74
CA ALA A 119 12.11 7.00 -4.61
C ALA A 119 12.46 6.02 -5.75
N ALA A 120 11.53 5.15 -6.13
CA ALA A 120 11.70 4.23 -7.25
C ALA A 120 11.94 4.99 -8.57
N LYS A 121 11.18 6.07 -8.81
CA LYS A 121 11.40 6.95 -9.96
C LYS A 121 12.81 7.56 -9.94
N LEU A 122 13.28 8.04 -8.79
CA LEU A 122 14.62 8.63 -8.66
C LEU A 122 15.73 7.63 -9.01
N GLU A 123 15.55 6.35 -8.68
CA GLU A 123 16.48 5.25 -8.99
C GLU A 123 16.27 4.60 -10.36
N GLY A 124 15.26 5.03 -11.12
CA GLY A 124 14.92 4.39 -12.39
C GLY A 124 14.38 2.95 -12.24
N ILE A 125 13.83 2.63 -11.07
CA ILE A 125 13.21 1.32 -10.80
C ILE A 125 11.76 1.38 -11.29
N PRO A 126 11.32 0.47 -12.18
CA PRO A 126 9.93 0.37 -12.57
C PRO A 126 9.02 0.18 -11.35
N SER A 127 7.89 0.87 -11.31
CA SER A 127 7.00 0.78 -10.17
C SER A 127 5.52 0.74 -10.55
N VAL A 128 4.74 0.03 -9.75
CA VAL A 128 3.30 -0.12 -9.87
C VAL A 128 2.67 0.26 -8.54
N ALA A 129 1.71 1.18 -8.55
CA ALA A 129 0.84 1.41 -7.41
C ALA A 129 -0.43 0.56 -7.55
N MET A 130 -1.00 0.10 -6.44
CA MET A 130 -2.22 -0.71 -6.45
C MET A 130 -3.05 -0.47 -5.19
N CYS A 131 -4.24 0.08 -5.31
CA CYS A 131 -5.19 0.23 -4.19
C CYS A 131 -6.58 0.64 -4.67
N CYS A 132 -7.58 0.58 -3.78
CA CYS A 132 -8.88 1.22 -3.95
C CYS A 132 -8.92 2.68 -3.45
N LEU A 133 -7.87 3.14 -2.80
CA LEU A 133 -7.72 4.50 -2.26
C LEU A 133 -6.31 5.05 -2.55
N ASN A 134 -6.15 6.36 -2.37
CA ASN A 134 -4.84 7.04 -2.33
C ASN A 134 -4.85 8.11 -1.23
N TRP A 135 -3.68 8.42 -0.70
CA TRP A 135 -3.55 9.42 0.36
C TRP A 135 -3.68 10.86 -0.16
N ALA A 136 -3.54 11.11 -1.46
CA ALA A 136 -3.73 12.44 -2.04
C ALA A 136 -5.19 12.92 -1.92
N ASP A 137 -6.15 12.07 -2.34
CA ASP A 137 -7.58 12.38 -2.23
C ASP A 137 -8.02 12.49 -0.77
N ILE A 138 -7.51 11.60 0.10
CA ILE A 138 -7.82 11.63 1.53
C ILE A 138 -7.26 12.89 2.18
N TYR A 139 -6.00 13.24 1.92
CA TYR A 139 -5.40 14.47 2.45
C TYR A 139 -6.17 15.70 1.98
N ARG A 140 -6.51 15.78 0.69
CA ARG A 140 -7.29 16.88 0.12
C ARG A 140 -8.65 17.06 0.80
N HIS A 141 -9.31 15.97 1.16
CA HIS A 141 -10.60 16.02 1.85
C HIS A 141 -10.53 16.72 3.22
N TYR A 142 -9.41 16.57 3.94
CA TYR A 142 -9.26 17.09 5.30
C TYR A 142 -8.41 18.35 5.39
N ALA A 143 -7.52 18.60 4.43
CA ALA A 143 -6.59 19.71 4.46
C ALA A 143 -7.12 20.92 3.68
N PRO A 144 -7.12 22.15 4.27
CA PRO A 144 -7.46 23.35 3.52
C PRO A 144 -6.40 23.62 2.43
N GLU A 145 -6.82 24.23 1.33
CA GLU A 145 -5.89 24.72 0.30
C GLU A 145 -5.31 26.07 0.74
N ASP A 146 -4.27 26.02 1.55
CA ASP A 146 -3.52 27.19 2.03
C ASP A 146 -2.02 27.05 1.73
N ALA A 147 -1.26 28.11 2.03
CA ALA A 147 0.18 28.13 1.77
C ALA A 147 0.95 27.04 2.54
N GLY A 148 0.44 26.59 3.70
CA GLY A 148 1.08 25.56 4.51
C GLY A 148 0.86 24.13 3.99
N SER A 149 -0.17 23.92 3.17
CA SER A 149 -0.54 22.62 2.60
C SER A 149 -0.25 22.50 1.09
N ALA A 150 -0.02 23.61 0.39
CA ALA A 150 0.12 23.64 -1.06
C ALA A 150 1.21 22.69 -1.59
N ALA A 151 2.37 22.64 -0.94
CA ALA A 151 3.44 21.73 -1.34
C ALA A 151 3.04 20.26 -1.18
N ILE A 152 2.30 19.91 -0.13
CA ILE A 152 1.84 18.54 0.13
C ILE A 152 0.77 18.13 -0.89
N HIS A 153 -0.15 19.04 -1.23
CA HIS A 153 -1.16 18.86 -2.28
C HIS A 153 -0.56 18.57 -3.64
N ALA A 154 0.63 19.11 -3.94
CA ALA A 154 1.35 18.83 -5.18
C ALA A 154 2.16 17.51 -5.07
N GLN A 155 2.90 17.30 -3.99
CA GLN A 155 3.83 16.18 -3.83
C GLN A 155 3.13 14.80 -3.79
N LEU A 156 1.92 14.73 -3.22
CA LEU A 156 1.17 13.48 -3.13
C LEU A 156 0.76 12.92 -4.51
N PRO A 157 0.02 13.66 -5.36
CA PRO A 157 -0.32 13.17 -6.69
C PRO A 157 0.91 13.01 -7.58
N ASP A 158 1.94 13.86 -7.48
CA ASP A 158 3.19 13.72 -8.22
C ASP A 158 3.89 12.40 -7.91
N ALA A 159 3.92 12.00 -6.63
CA ALA A 159 4.49 10.73 -6.22
C ALA A 159 3.70 9.54 -6.79
N TYR A 160 2.37 9.57 -6.77
CA TYR A 160 1.55 8.51 -7.37
C TYR A 160 1.66 8.47 -8.90
N ASN A 161 1.69 9.62 -9.56
CA ASN A 161 1.87 9.74 -11.00
C ASN A 161 3.29 9.35 -11.46
N SER A 162 4.22 9.17 -10.54
CA SER A 162 5.56 8.68 -10.85
C SER A 162 5.62 7.18 -11.13
N ALA A 163 4.64 6.40 -10.68
CA ALA A 163 4.51 5.00 -11.05
C ALA A 163 4.16 4.83 -12.53
N GLU A 164 4.60 3.72 -13.14
CA GLU A 164 4.21 3.40 -14.53
C GLU A 164 2.68 3.24 -14.68
N VAL A 165 2.05 2.71 -13.64
CA VAL A 165 0.59 2.56 -13.58
C VAL A 165 0.11 2.51 -12.13
N PHE A 166 -1.05 3.10 -11.88
CA PHE A 166 -1.83 2.92 -10.67
C PHE A 166 -2.99 1.96 -10.96
N LEU A 167 -2.92 0.73 -10.47
CA LEU A 167 -3.96 -0.27 -10.57
C LEU A 167 -5.09 0.05 -9.58
N LYS A 168 -6.14 0.67 -10.08
CA LYS A 168 -7.30 1.13 -9.30
C LYS A 168 -8.28 -0.02 -9.09
N LEU A 169 -8.31 -0.57 -7.87
CA LEU A 169 -9.15 -1.73 -7.52
C LEU A 169 -10.59 -1.30 -7.23
N SER A 170 -11.56 -1.89 -7.93
CA SER A 170 -12.99 -1.57 -7.72
C SER A 170 -13.56 -2.27 -6.47
N PRO A 171 -14.44 -1.62 -5.67
CA PRO A 171 -14.82 -0.20 -5.73
C PRO A 171 -13.69 0.71 -5.26
N ALA A 172 -13.54 1.88 -5.85
CA ALA A 172 -12.44 2.80 -5.57
C ALA A 172 -12.87 4.25 -5.41
N MET A 173 -11.99 5.04 -4.80
CA MET A 173 -12.08 6.50 -4.79
C MET A 173 -11.95 7.07 -6.22
N PRO A 174 -12.41 8.29 -6.49
CA PRO A 174 -12.38 8.89 -7.83
C PRO A 174 -10.98 8.99 -8.44
N MET A 175 -9.96 9.44 -7.68
CA MET A 175 -8.55 9.58 -8.10
C MET A 175 -8.37 10.49 -9.33
N HIS A 176 -9.07 11.63 -9.37
CA HIS A 176 -9.11 12.51 -10.55
C HIS A 176 -7.75 13.11 -10.94
N ASP A 177 -6.83 13.29 -9.99
CA ASP A 177 -5.50 13.86 -10.25
C ASP A 177 -4.45 12.82 -10.63
N LEU A 178 -4.82 11.55 -10.70
CA LEU A 178 -3.94 10.48 -11.14
C LEU A 178 -4.18 10.20 -12.63
N HIS A 179 -3.15 10.42 -13.45
CA HIS A 179 -3.23 10.32 -14.91
C HIS A 179 -2.82 8.94 -15.44
N ASN A 180 -2.23 8.12 -14.58
CA ASN A 180 -1.68 6.79 -14.89
C ASN A 180 -2.57 5.66 -14.39
N THR A 181 -3.86 5.91 -14.10
CA THR A 181 -4.76 4.90 -13.54
C THR A 181 -5.21 3.87 -14.58
N ARG A 182 -5.31 2.61 -14.13
CA ARG A 182 -5.96 1.53 -14.86
C ARG A 182 -6.95 0.83 -13.93
N GLU A 183 -8.22 0.84 -14.29
CA GLU A 183 -9.27 0.19 -13.49
C GLU A 183 -9.16 -1.33 -13.56
N LEU A 184 -9.29 -1.97 -12.41
CA LEU A 184 -9.36 -3.41 -12.24
C LEU A 184 -10.60 -3.79 -11.44
N SER A 185 -11.04 -5.03 -11.63
CA SER A 185 -12.09 -5.64 -10.83
C SER A 185 -11.66 -5.77 -9.37
N CYS A 186 -12.62 -6.12 -8.51
CA CYS A 186 -12.38 -6.42 -7.10
C CYS A 186 -11.33 -7.53 -6.94
N VAL A 187 -10.36 -7.30 -6.08
CA VAL A 187 -9.39 -8.32 -5.65
C VAL A 187 -9.81 -8.86 -4.30
N ALA A 188 -10.05 -10.15 -4.23
CA ALA A 188 -10.42 -10.83 -2.99
C ALA A 188 -9.85 -12.25 -2.95
N GLN A 189 -9.53 -12.70 -1.75
CA GLN A 189 -9.21 -14.10 -1.52
C GLN A 189 -10.51 -14.85 -1.25
N THR A 190 -10.83 -15.83 -2.07
CA THR A 190 -12.00 -16.70 -1.84
C THR A 190 -11.74 -17.62 -0.65
N GLY A 191 -12.69 -17.70 0.25
CA GLY A 191 -12.65 -18.62 1.38
C GLY A 191 -12.97 -20.07 0.95
N VAL A 192 -12.63 -21.02 1.81
CA VAL A 192 -13.07 -22.41 1.67
C VAL A 192 -14.38 -22.58 2.43
N ALA A 193 -15.38 -23.22 1.79
CA ALA A 193 -16.65 -23.52 2.43
C ALA A 193 -16.43 -24.45 3.63
N ARG A 194 -16.75 -23.99 4.84
CA ARG A 194 -16.60 -24.72 6.11
C ARG A 194 -17.90 -24.78 6.91
N ARG A 195 -19.03 -24.79 6.20
CA ARG A 195 -20.37 -24.74 6.83
C ARG A 195 -20.56 -25.83 7.89
N GLU A 196 -20.22 -27.06 7.55
CA GLU A 196 -20.39 -28.21 8.46
C GLU A 196 -19.49 -28.12 9.70
N LEU A 197 -18.24 -27.70 9.52
CA LEU A 197 -17.32 -27.45 10.63
C LEU A 197 -17.83 -26.34 11.56
N LEU A 198 -18.36 -25.28 10.99
CA LEU A 198 -18.92 -24.16 11.75
C LEU A 198 -20.16 -24.59 12.54
N ARG A 199 -21.08 -25.30 11.89
CA ARG A 199 -22.28 -25.87 12.55
C ARG A 199 -21.91 -26.78 13.72
N ALA A 200 -20.97 -27.71 13.50
CA ALA A 200 -20.51 -28.60 14.56
C ALA A 200 -19.91 -27.83 15.76
N ARG A 201 -19.15 -26.77 15.49
CA ARG A 201 -18.57 -25.92 16.57
C ARG A 201 -19.59 -25.07 17.31
N CYS A 202 -20.65 -24.66 16.63
CA CYS A 202 -21.72 -23.83 17.22
C CYS A 202 -22.87 -24.69 17.81
N GLY A 203 -22.80 -26.00 17.76
CA GLY A 203 -23.90 -26.90 18.22
C GLY A 203 -25.19 -26.74 17.40
N ALA A 204 -25.11 -26.19 16.17
CA ALA A 204 -26.28 -25.96 15.33
C ALA A 204 -26.60 -27.27 14.55
N SER A 205 -27.81 -27.81 14.78
CA SER A 205 -28.32 -28.94 13.99
C SER A 205 -28.53 -28.57 12.52
N ALA A 206 -28.36 -29.51 11.62
CA ALA A 206 -28.74 -29.33 10.21
C ALA A 206 -30.28 -29.14 10.12
N GLN A 207 -30.70 -27.97 9.66
CA GLN A 207 -32.06 -27.75 9.17
C GLN A 207 -32.07 -27.94 7.66
#